data_8bfd04802024b371747b77094beebd67
#
_entry.id   8bfd04802024b371747b77094beebd67
#
_cell.length_a   1.000
_cell.length_b   1.000
_cell.length_c   1.000
_cell.angle_alpha   90.00
_cell.angle_beta   90.00
_cell.angle_gamma   90.00
#
_symmetry.space_group_name_H-M   'P 1'
#
loop_
_entity.id
_entity.type
_entity.pdbx_description
1 polymer ?
#
loop_
_entity_poly.entity_id
_entity_poly.type
_entity_poly.pdbx_seq_one_letter_code
_entity_poly.pdbx_strand_id
1 'polypeptide(L)'
;MARLALAAASGAVTYLAVEPRGWWAAGIIGMAMLVAALSPWRKPLGLGWAALVACVHSAVLYLFTLPWIGELVGNMPYIALALFLSLYSILLGIGGAALLRLNYGFALFPFFYVAVEMLRSSVPFGGFAWVRLAWGQIEGPLANLASWGGPALITCAVVCVGAGLVGLARSPRLACAFLAAPLLAGLLAAQSVDRPGRTTGTVTVAAVQGNVPRLGLDFAAQRRAVLDNHVRVTEQAAQDGSRPDIVIWPENSSDINPFANEDARELIDGAARDIDAPILVGTLTQDEVGARNTMQVFNPDGSAGEYHHKKYLQPFGETMPMRDFFRKITDLVDLAGDMKPGDGPGVVTMAGTAVGVATCYEVSFDQAFRTAINNGAQILTTPTNNATFSDSDMTYQQLAMSRLRAIEADRAVVVAATSGVSAIVYPDGSVSQASGIFEPAYLEEELPLREGRTFAVRYGSLLQWLMAIIGTVCALYAIYSTRLSGRRSAPEKEI
;
A
#
# COMPACT_ATOMS: atom_id res chain seq x y z
N MET A 1 -29.50 -5.47 16.65
CA MET A 1 -28.88 -6.72 16.13
C MET A 1 -28.77 -6.74 14.60
N ALA A 2 -29.83 -6.57 13.79
CA ALA A 2 -29.76 -6.65 12.32
C ALA A 2 -28.69 -5.72 11.67
N ARG A 3 -28.52 -4.50 12.16
CA ARG A 3 -27.48 -3.56 11.65
C ARG A 3 -26.07 -4.01 11.97
N LEU A 4 -25.83 -4.64 13.12
CA LEU A 4 -24.51 -5.20 13.46
C LEU A 4 -24.18 -6.41 12.59
N ALA A 5 -25.18 -7.28 12.35
CA ALA A 5 -24.99 -8.40 11.42
C ALA A 5 -24.72 -7.91 9.99
N LEU A 6 -25.43 -6.87 9.54
CA LEU A 6 -25.18 -6.26 8.23
C LEU A 6 -23.79 -5.61 8.17
N ALA A 7 -23.32 -4.97 9.24
CA ALA A 7 -22.00 -4.38 9.31
C ALA A 7 -20.89 -5.45 9.30
N ALA A 8 -21.05 -6.53 10.05
CA ALA A 8 -20.11 -7.65 10.02
C ALA A 8 -20.03 -8.29 8.62
N ALA A 9 -21.21 -8.55 8.01
CA ALA A 9 -21.27 -9.04 6.63
C ALA A 9 -20.65 -8.06 5.64
N SER A 10 -20.86 -6.75 5.83
CA SER A 10 -20.23 -5.70 5.03
C SER A 10 -18.69 -5.76 5.09
N GLY A 11 -18.11 -5.92 6.28
CA GLY A 11 -16.66 -6.08 6.44
C GLY A 11 -16.12 -7.32 5.73
N ALA A 12 -16.79 -8.45 5.91
CA ALA A 12 -16.44 -9.72 5.27
C ALA A 12 -16.56 -9.66 3.73
N VAL A 13 -17.61 -9.03 3.21
CA VAL A 13 -17.78 -8.84 1.76
C VAL A 13 -16.72 -7.88 1.22
N THR A 14 -16.40 -6.78 1.91
CA THR A 14 -15.33 -5.86 1.49
C THR A 14 -13.98 -6.56 1.40
N TYR A 15 -13.69 -7.49 2.32
CA TYR A 15 -12.46 -8.29 2.29
C TYR A 15 -12.30 -9.11 1.01
N LEU A 16 -13.38 -9.60 0.41
CA LEU A 16 -13.32 -10.37 -0.84
C LEU A 16 -12.75 -9.57 -2.02
N ALA A 17 -12.69 -8.24 -1.91
CA ALA A 17 -12.01 -7.40 -2.89
C ALA A 17 -10.49 -7.37 -2.72
N VAL A 18 -9.97 -7.77 -1.57
CA VAL A 18 -8.53 -7.77 -1.28
C VAL A 18 -7.86 -8.98 -1.93
N GLU A 19 -6.68 -8.76 -2.53
CA GLU A 19 -5.88 -9.85 -3.11
C GLU A 19 -5.45 -10.88 -2.03
N PRO A 20 -5.35 -12.17 -2.42
CA PRO A 20 -5.43 -12.76 -3.77
C PRO A 20 -6.85 -13.07 -4.26
N ARG A 21 -7.93 -12.69 -3.56
CA ARG A 21 -9.30 -12.95 -4.01
C ARG A 21 -9.70 -12.04 -5.16
N GLY A 22 -9.35 -10.75 -5.07
CA GLY A 22 -9.46 -9.77 -6.15
C GLY A 22 -10.87 -9.48 -6.69
N TRP A 23 -11.94 -9.80 -5.92
CA TRP A 23 -13.32 -9.58 -6.34
C TRP A 23 -13.70 -8.10 -6.19
N TRP A 24 -13.15 -7.26 -7.05
CA TRP A 24 -13.26 -5.80 -6.96
C TRP A 24 -14.69 -5.28 -6.69
N ALA A 25 -15.71 -5.91 -7.29
CA ALA A 25 -17.11 -5.54 -7.08
C ALA A 25 -17.58 -5.76 -5.62
N ALA A 26 -16.96 -6.70 -4.90
CA ALA A 26 -17.27 -6.96 -3.50
C ALA A 26 -16.92 -5.74 -2.61
N GLY A 27 -15.88 -4.97 -2.96
CA GLY A 27 -15.58 -3.71 -2.28
C GLY A 27 -16.73 -2.70 -2.38
N ILE A 28 -17.33 -2.56 -3.56
CA ILE A 28 -18.50 -1.69 -3.80
C ILE A 28 -19.72 -2.18 -3.04
N ILE A 29 -20.00 -3.49 -3.10
CA ILE A 29 -21.16 -4.11 -2.41
C ILE A 29 -20.99 -3.96 -0.89
N GLY A 30 -19.80 -4.23 -0.37
CA GLY A 30 -19.49 -4.06 1.05
C GLY A 30 -19.73 -2.61 1.51
N MET A 31 -19.29 -1.62 0.72
CA MET A 31 -19.56 -0.22 1.03
C MET A 31 -21.04 0.13 0.97
N ALA A 32 -21.78 -0.39 0.00
CA ALA A 32 -23.25 -0.23 -0.04
C ALA A 32 -23.93 -0.80 1.23
N MET A 33 -23.49 -1.97 1.69
CA MET A 33 -23.98 -2.58 2.93
C MET A 33 -23.66 -1.73 4.16
N LEU A 34 -22.45 -1.16 4.27
CA LEU A 34 -22.08 -0.26 5.35
C LEU A 34 -22.95 1.01 5.35
N VAL A 35 -23.10 1.65 4.18
CA VAL A 35 -23.94 2.84 4.04
C VAL A 35 -25.39 2.52 4.40
N ALA A 36 -25.91 1.37 3.97
CA ALA A 36 -27.24 0.91 4.35
C ALA A 36 -27.37 0.70 5.86
N ALA A 37 -26.36 0.09 6.51
CA ALA A 37 -26.36 -0.14 7.98
C ALA A 37 -26.36 1.17 8.76
N LEU A 38 -25.66 2.21 8.29
CA LEU A 38 -25.57 3.53 8.90
C LEU A 38 -26.78 4.44 8.57
N SER A 39 -27.47 4.18 7.45
CA SER A 39 -28.60 4.96 6.98
C SER A 39 -29.81 4.89 7.94
N PRO A 40 -30.66 5.93 8.01
CA PRO A 40 -31.93 5.85 8.71
C PRO A 40 -32.84 4.78 8.05
N TRP A 41 -33.32 3.81 8.85
CA TRP A 41 -34.40 2.90 8.42
C TRP A 41 -35.75 3.53 8.82
N ARG A 42 -36.45 2.91 9.78
CA ARG A 42 -37.68 3.50 10.36
C ARG A 42 -37.37 4.64 11.33
N LYS A 43 -36.24 4.52 12.07
CA LYS A 43 -35.73 5.54 13.00
C LYS A 43 -34.23 5.77 12.73
N PRO A 44 -33.73 7.01 12.90
CA PRO A 44 -32.29 7.30 12.85
C PRO A 44 -31.53 6.49 13.88
N LEU A 45 -30.36 6.01 13.53
CA LEU A 45 -29.46 5.31 14.44
C LEU A 45 -28.83 6.32 15.42
N GLY A 46 -28.83 6.03 16.70
CA GLY A 46 -28.10 6.83 17.69
C GLY A 46 -26.61 6.87 17.38
N LEU A 47 -25.93 8.00 17.62
CA LEU A 47 -24.53 8.18 17.21
C LEU A 47 -23.59 7.14 17.83
N GLY A 48 -23.78 6.75 19.11
CA GLY A 48 -22.98 5.69 19.75
C GLY A 48 -23.17 4.31 19.07
N TRP A 49 -24.42 3.99 18.70
CA TRP A 49 -24.67 2.75 17.94
C TRP A 49 -24.11 2.82 16.52
N ALA A 50 -24.10 3.99 15.90
CA ALA A 50 -23.48 4.19 14.59
C ALA A 50 -21.96 3.98 14.65
N ALA A 51 -21.30 4.48 15.71
CA ALA A 51 -19.90 4.22 15.99
C ALA A 51 -19.62 2.71 16.08
N LEU A 52 -20.43 1.98 16.88
CA LEU A 52 -20.27 0.53 17.03
C LEU A 52 -20.48 -0.21 15.71
N VAL A 53 -21.50 0.17 14.91
CA VAL A 53 -21.77 -0.43 13.59
C VAL A 53 -20.55 -0.26 12.66
N ALA A 54 -19.97 0.93 12.59
CA ALA A 54 -18.80 1.18 11.75
C ALA A 54 -17.55 0.45 12.28
N CYS A 55 -17.35 0.40 13.60
CA CYS A 55 -16.25 -0.37 14.20
C CYS A 55 -16.37 -1.88 13.91
N VAL A 56 -17.56 -2.46 13.97
CA VAL A 56 -17.79 -3.89 13.65
C VAL A 56 -17.43 -4.17 12.19
N HIS A 57 -17.88 -3.32 11.25
CA HIS A 57 -17.47 -3.45 9.85
C HIS A 57 -15.94 -3.48 9.70
N SER A 58 -15.25 -2.48 10.25
CA SER A 58 -13.82 -2.34 10.11
C SER A 58 -13.04 -3.42 10.86
N ALA A 59 -13.50 -3.83 12.05
CA ALA A 59 -12.87 -4.91 12.80
C ALA A 59 -12.91 -6.23 12.01
N VAL A 60 -14.07 -6.57 11.43
CA VAL A 60 -14.18 -7.77 10.58
C VAL A 60 -13.29 -7.66 9.35
N LEU A 61 -13.31 -6.51 8.65
CA LEU A 61 -12.44 -6.28 7.49
C LEU A 61 -10.97 -6.48 7.85
N TYR A 62 -10.49 -5.86 8.92
CA TYR A 62 -9.07 -5.90 9.28
C TYR A 62 -8.64 -7.26 9.85
N LEU A 63 -9.51 -7.93 10.60
CA LEU A 63 -9.27 -9.29 11.07
C LEU A 63 -9.14 -10.30 9.91
N PHE A 64 -9.83 -10.10 8.80
CA PHE A 64 -9.66 -10.96 7.62
C PHE A 64 -8.49 -10.54 6.73
N THR A 65 -8.12 -9.25 6.69
CA THR A 65 -7.08 -8.74 5.79
C THR A 65 -5.66 -8.89 6.34
N LEU A 66 -5.49 -8.88 7.68
CA LEU A 66 -4.18 -8.77 8.34
C LEU A 66 -3.71 -10.03 9.11
N PRO A 67 -4.18 -11.28 8.86
CA PRO A 67 -3.69 -12.46 9.58
C PRO A 67 -2.19 -12.67 9.44
N TRP A 68 -1.60 -12.23 8.32
CA TRP A 68 -0.17 -12.32 8.04
C TRP A 68 0.73 -11.61 9.07
N ILE A 69 0.21 -10.63 9.81
CA ILE A 69 0.92 -10.01 10.93
C ILE A 69 1.11 -11.02 12.06
N GLY A 70 0.14 -11.93 12.23
CA GLY A 70 0.22 -13.00 13.22
C GLY A 70 1.38 -13.97 12.96
N GLU A 71 1.72 -14.22 11.70
CA GLU A 71 2.87 -15.05 11.32
C GLU A 71 4.19 -14.42 11.77
N LEU A 72 4.30 -13.09 11.75
CA LEU A 72 5.50 -12.37 12.14
C LEU A 72 5.67 -12.24 13.66
N VAL A 73 4.62 -11.78 14.37
CA VAL A 73 4.71 -11.34 15.77
C VAL A 73 3.69 -12.00 16.69
N GLY A 74 2.97 -13.00 16.19
CA GLY A 74 1.94 -13.73 16.94
C GLY A 74 0.55 -13.07 16.91
N ASN A 75 -0.44 -13.84 17.37
CA ASN A 75 -1.85 -13.45 17.23
C ASN A 75 -2.25 -12.23 18.07
N MET A 76 -1.61 -12.00 19.21
CA MET A 76 -1.99 -10.90 20.11
C MET A 76 -1.70 -9.53 19.48
N PRO A 77 -0.51 -9.22 18.96
CA PRO A 77 -0.24 -7.96 18.26
C PRO A 77 -1.12 -7.78 17.01
N TYR A 78 -1.37 -8.84 16.23
CA TYR A 78 -2.26 -8.82 15.09
C TYR A 78 -3.68 -8.37 15.46
N ILE A 79 -4.29 -9.04 16.46
CA ILE A 79 -5.65 -8.72 16.91
C ILE A 79 -5.69 -7.30 17.50
N ALA A 80 -4.69 -6.93 18.31
CA ALA A 80 -4.59 -5.58 18.88
C ALA A 80 -4.53 -4.51 17.80
N LEU A 81 -3.72 -4.71 16.74
CA LEU A 81 -3.63 -3.78 15.62
C LEU A 81 -4.96 -3.69 14.86
N ALA A 82 -5.60 -4.82 14.52
CA ALA A 82 -6.87 -4.83 13.80
C ALA A 82 -7.96 -4.08 14.58
N LEU A 83 -8.04 -4.29 15.90
CA LEU A 83 -8.98 -3.58 16.77
C LEU A 83 -8.63 -2.10 16.92
N PHE A 84 -7.34 -1.76 17.08
CA PHE A 84 -6.89 -0.37 17.13
C PHE A 84 -7.26 0.39 15.85
N LEU A 85 -6.98 -0.19 14.69
CA LEU A 85 -7.34 0.42 13.40
C LEU A 85 -8.85 0.59 13.25
N SER A 86 -9.67 -0.29 13.84
CA SER A 86 -11.12 -0.17 13.78
C SER A 86 -11.66 1.02 14.58
N LEU A 87 -10.91 1.54 15.57
CA LEU A 87 -11.32 2.71 16.35
C LEU A 87 -11.45 3.99 15.53
N TYR A 88 -10.72 4.12 14.42
CA TYR A 88 -10.93 5.26 13.50
C TYR A 88 -12.36 5.29 12.94
N SER A 89 -12.99 4.14 12.85
CA SER A 89 -14.36 4.02 12.38
C SER A 89 -15.41 4.51 13.38
N ILE A 90 -15.03 4.86 14.62
CA ILE A 90 -15.89 5.65 15.53
C ILE A 90 -16.25 6.97 14.86
N LEU A 91 -15.26 7.67 14.28
CA LEU A 91 -15.49 8.91 13.56
C LEU A 91 -16.38 8.67 12.34
N LEU A 92 -16.06 7.63 11.55
CA LEU A 92 -16.85 7.26 10.38
C LEU A 92 -18.33 6.97 10.74
N GLY A 93 -18.57 6.24 11.82
CA GLY A 93 -19.91 5.93 12.28
C GLY A 93 -20.67 7.17 12.71
N ILE A 94 -20.07 8.02 13.56
CA ILE A 94 -20.72 9.24 14.07
C ILE A 94 -21.00 10.24 12.93
N GLY A 95 -19.98 10.61 12.18
CA GLY A 95 -20.10 11.59 11.10
C GLY A 95 -20.92 11.06 9.93
N GLY A 96 -20.70 9.81 9.55
CA GLY A 96 -21.41 9.15 8.45
C GLY A 96 -22.90 9.01 8.74
N ALA A 97 -23.29 8.55 9.94
CA ALA A 97 -24.71 8.47 10.29
C ALA A 97 -25.38 9.85 10.38
N ALA A 98 -24.65 10.89 10.83
CA ALA A 98 -25.15 12.25 10.81
C ALA A 98 -25.37 12.77 9.38
N LEU A 99 -24.40 12.55 8.50
CA LEU A 99 -24.50 12.88 7.07
C LEU A 99 -25.70 12.18 6.42
N LEU A 100 -25.85 10.89 6.64
CA LEU A 100 -26.90 10.06 6.01
C LEU A 100 -28.31 10.41 6.48
N ARG A 101 -28.48 11.29 7.49
CA ARG A 101 -29.77 11.88 7.86
C ARG A 101 -30.16 13.03 6.95
N LEU A 102 -29.21 13.69 6.29
CA LEU A 102 -29.48 14.74 5.32
C LEU A 102 -30.04 14.14 4.02
N ASN A 103 -30.88 14.89 3.31
CA ASN A 103 -31.52 14.44 2.08
C ASN A 103 -30.52 13.94 1.03
N TYR A 104 -29.37 14.61 0.86
CA TYR A 104 -28.30 14.28 -0.08
C TYR A 104 -27.04 13.76 0.63
N GLY A 105 -27.16 13.32 1.88
CA GLY A 105 -26.01 12.94 2.70
C GLY A 105 -25.21 11.76 2.13
N PHE A 106 -25.86 10.87 1.36
CA PHE A 106 -25.17 9.79 0.68
C PHE A 106 -24.13 10.29 -0.34
N ALA A 107 -24.35 11.48 -0.93
CA ALA A 107 -23.41 12.09 -1.85
C ALA A 107 -22.20 12.73 -1.14
N LEU A 108 -22.30 13.04 0.14
CA LEU A 108 -21.24 13.63 0.94
C LEU A 108 -20.42 12.57 1.72
N PHE A 109 -21.00 11.40 1.93
CA PHE A 109 -20.39 10.30 2.68
C PHE A 109 -19.05 9.83 2.09
N PRO A 110 -18.86 9.71 0.75
CA PRO A 110 -17.58 9.30 0.16
C PRO A 110 -16.41 10.20 0.55
N PHE A 111 -16.62 11.51 0.57
CA PHE A 111 -15.59 12.48 0.95
C PHE A 111 -15.20 12.33 2.43
N PHE A 112 -16.16 12.08 3.29
CA PHE A 112 -15.90 11.85 4.71
C PHE A 112 -15.21 10.50 4.95
N TYR A 113 -15.53 9.48 4.17
CA TYR A 113 -14.81 8.20 4.20
C TYR A 113 -13.33 8.40 3.87
N VAL A 114 -13.00 9.15 2.81
CA VAL A 114 -11.62 9.51 2.45
C VAL A 114 -10.91 10.25 3.59
N ALA A 115 -11.59 11.15 4.29
CA ALA A 115 -11.02 11.86 5.44
C ALA A 115 -10.60 10.90 6.57
N VAL A 116 -11.46 9.93 6.91
CA VAL A 116 -11.16 8.93 7.96
C VAL A 116 -10.08 7.95 7.51
N GLU A 117 -10.10 7.51 6.24
CA GLU A 117 -9.05 6.66 5.68
C GLU A 117 -7.69 7.40 5.67
N MET A 118 -7.67 8.68 5.28
CA MET A 118 -6.48 9.51 5.30
C MET A 118 -5.92 9.66 6.72
N LEU A 119 -6.77 9.92 7.72
CA LEU A 119 -6.37 10.03 9.12
C LEU A 119 -5.70 8.72 9.60
N ARG A 120 -6.32 7.56 9.36
CA ARG A 120 -5.78 6.25 9.70
C ARG A 120 -4.45 5.95 8.98
N SER A 121 -4.31 6.42 7.75
CA SER A 121 -3.12 6.21 6.93
C SER A 121 -1.99 7.21 7.22
N SER A 122 -2.18 8.13 8.18
CA SER A 122 -1.21 9.19 8.47
C SER A 122 -0.83 9.27 9.95
N VAL A 123 -1.67 8.89 10.89
CA VAL A 123 -1.51 9.10 12.34
C VAL A 123 -1.97 7.86 13.11
N PRO A 124 -1.30 7.49 14.24
CA PRO A 124 0.00 7.92 14.72
C PRO A 124 1.15 7.23 13.99
N PHE A 125 2.38 7.62 14.30
CA PHE A 125 3.62 6.97 13.84
C PHE A 125 3.74 6.81 12.31
N GLY A 126 3.19 7.74 11.54
CA GLY A 126 3.11 7.66 10.06
C GLY A 126 1.84 7.00 9.54
N GLY A 127 1.00 6.44 10.43
CA GLY A 127 -0.24 5.75 10.08
C GLY A 127 -0.04 4.32 9.57
N PHE A 128 -1.15 3.71 9.13
CA PHE A 128 -1.16 2.38 8.53
C PHE A 128 -1.92 2.40 7.20
N ALA A 129 -1.20 2.61 6.10
CA ALA A 129 -1.76 2.79 4.77
C ALA A 129 -2.04 1.47 4.02
N TRP A 130 -1.73 0.31 4.63
CA TRP A 130 -1.86 -1.01 4.02
C TRP A 130 -3.30 -1.37 3.67
N VAL A 131 -4.27 -1.02 4.52
CA VAL A 131 -5.68 -1.39 4.31
C VAL A 131 -6.48 -0.20 3.77
N ARG A 132 -6.30 0.15 2.50
CA ARG A 132 -7.13 1.12 1.78
C ARG A 132 -8.05 0.40 0.80
N LEU A 133 -9.26 0.92 0.57
CA LEU A 133 -10.21 0.33 -0.38
C LEU A 133 -9.67 0.29 -1.80
N ALA A 134 -8.81 1.23 -2.15
CA ALA A 134 -8.19 1.33 -3.47
C ALA A 134 -7.45 0.05 -3.87
N TRP A 135 -6.74 -0.60 -2.95
CA TRP A 135 -5.91 -1.76 -3.25
C TRP A 135 -6.71 -2.95 -3.79
N GLY A 136 -7.97 -3.08 -3.38
CA GLY A 136 -8.89 -4.12 -3.88
C GLY A 136 -9.56 -3.77 -5.21
N GLN A 137 -9.08 -2.77 -5.96
CA GLN A 137 -9.70 -2.35 -7.22
C GLN A 137 -8.83 -2.59 -8.45
N ILE A 138 -7.66 -3.23 -8.28
CA ILE A 138 -6.70 -3.39 -9.39
C ILE A 138 -7.29 -4.15 -10.60
N GLU A 139 -8.17 -5.11 -10.35
CA GLU A 139 -8.87 -5.87 -11.40
C GLU A 139 -10.18 -5.19 -11.87
N GLY A 140 -10.51 -4.03 -11.29
CA GLY A 140 -11.78 -3.34 -11.55
C GLY A 140 -11.66 -2.13 -12.46
N PRO A 141 -12.79 -1.65 -12.99
CA PRO A 141 -12.83 -0.50 -13.91
C PRO A 141 -12.39 0.82 -13.26
N LEU A 142 -12.29 0.86 -11.92
CA LEU A 142 -11.87 2.06 -11.17
C LEU A 142 -10.36 2.18 -11.01
N ALA A 143 -9.57 1.13 -11.31
CA ALA A 143 -8.12 1.10 -11.14
C ALA A 143 -7.43 2.28 -11.86
N ASN A 144 -7.84 2.59 -13.08
CA ASN A 144 -7.24 3.63 -13.91
C ASN A 144 -7.40 5.06 -13.34
N LEU A 145 -8.35 5.27 -12.41
CA LEU A 145 -8.45 6.53 -11.65
C LEU A 145 -7.20 6.80 -10.80
N ALA A 146 -6.35 5.80 -10.58
CA ALA A 146 -5.03 5.98 -9.96
C ALA A 146 -4.24 7.09 -10.66
N SER A 147 -4.23 7.13 -12.01
CA SER A 147 -3.49 8.14 -12.79
C SER A 147 -4.05 9.57 -12.63
N TRP A 148 -5.32 9.73 -12.24
CA TRP A 148 -5.98 11.03 -12.06
C TRP A 148 -5.90 11.54 -10.62
N GLY A 149 -5.98 10.68 -9.61
CA GLY A 149 -6.01 11.15 -8.22
C GLY A 149 -5.43 10.19 -7.19
N GLY A 150 -4.77 9.14 -7.65
CA GLY A 150 -4.16 8.13 -6.79
C GLY A 150 -5.19 7.30 -6.03
N PRO A 151 -4.74 6.56 -5.00
CA PRO A 151 -5.60 5.67 -4.22
C PRO A 151 -6.78 6.39 -3.55
N ALA A 152 -6.64 7.66 -3.17
CA ALA A 152 -7.72 8.42 -2.53
C ALA A 152 -8.92 8.63 -3.47
N LEU A 153 -8.68 8.87 -4.76
CA LEU A 153 -9.75 9.02 -5.74
C LEU A 153 -10.45 7.68 -6.01
N ILE A 154 -9.70 6.58 -6.05
CA ILE A 154 -10.27 5.23 -6.19
C ILE A 154 -11.16 4.92 -4.98
N THR A 155 -10.67 5.13 -3.73
CA THR A 155 -11.47 4.97 -2.52
C THR A 155 -12.76 5.79 -2.59
N CYS A 156 -12.66 7.07 -2.96
CA CYS A 156 -13.83 7.93 -3.14
C CYS A 156 -14.81 7.33 -4.15
N ALA A 157 -14.34 6.87 -5.30
CA ALA A 157 -15.14 6.29 -6.37
C ALA A 157 -15.87 4.99 -5.92
N VAL A 158 -15.18 4.08 -5.23
CA VAL A 158 -15.78 2.86 -4.65
C VAL A 158 -16.94 3.22 -3.72
N VAL A 159 -16.69 4.17 -2.81
CA VAL A 159 -17.71 4.61 -1.84
C VAL A 159 -18.83 5.39 -2.53
N CYS A 160 -18.54 6.18 -3.58
CA CYS A 160 -19.54 6.84 -4.40
C CYS A 160 -20.53 5.84 -5.03
N VAL A 161 -20.00 4.79 -5.66
CA VAL A 161 -20.84 3.76 -6.29
C VAL A 161 -21.66 3.03 -5.23
N GLY A 162 -21.02 2.61 -4.11
CA GLY A 162 -21.73 1.94 -3.01
C GLY A 162 -22.80 2.80 -2.38
N ALA A 163 -22.53 4.08 -2.11
CA ALA A 163 -23.52 5.04 -1.59
C ALA A 163 -24.62 5.36 -2.60
N GLY A 164 -24.29 5.40 -3.89
CA GLY A 164 -25.23 5.58 -4.99
C GLY A 164 -26.29 4.47 -5.01
N LEU A 165 -25.90 3.20 -4.81
CA LEU A 165 -26.85 2.07 -4.74
C LEU A 165 -27.90 2.30 -3.65
N VAL A 166 -27.49 2.76 -2.47
CA VAL A 166 -28.40 3.07 -1.36
C VAL A 166 -29.22 4.34 -1.63
N GLY A 167 -28.63 5.31 -2.32
CA GLY A 167 -29.23 6.58 -2.70
C GLY A 167 -30.41 6.45 -3.68
N LEU A 168 -30.49 5.34 -4.45
CA LEU A 168 -31.58 5.09 -5.41
C LEU A 168 -32.97 5.20 -4.80
N ALA A 169 -33.12 4.76 -3.53
CA ALA A 169 -34.37 4.84 -2.80
C ALA A 169 -34.79 6.26 -2.40
N ARG A 170 -33.88 7.24 -2.43
CA ARG A 170 -34.11 8.61 -1.93
C ARG A 170 -34.08 9.67 -3.03
N SER A 171 -33.12 9.56 -3.93
CA SER A 171 -32.87 10.52 -5.00
C SER A 171 -32.32 9.78 -6.24
N PRO A 172 -33.18 9.11 -7.03
CA PRO A 172 -32.73 8.22 -8.10
C PRO A 172 -31.86 8.95 -9.16
N ARG A 173 -32.18 10.21 -9.53
CA ARG A 173 -31.37 10.95 -10.52
C ARG A 173 -29.96 11.20 -10.07
N LEU A 174 -29.77 11.67 -8.83
CA LEU A 174 -28.45 11.91 -8.27
C LEU A 174 -27.71 10.57 -8.02
N ALA A 175 -28.41 9.57 -7.53
CA ALA A 175 -27.85 8.23 -7.32
C ALA A 175 -27.37 7.60 -8.63
N CYS A 176 -28.11 7.70 -9.74
CA CYS A 176 -27.64 7.26 -11.05
C CYS A 176 -26.35 7.99 -11.49
N ALA A 177 -26.22 9.29 -11.19
CA ALA A 177 -24.99 10.01 -11.48
C ALA A 177 -23.81 9.46 -10.63
N PHE A 178 -24.03 9.14 -9.35
CA PHE A 178 -23.03 8.53 -8.46
C PHE A 178 -22.66 7.10 -8.84
N LEU A 179 -23.53 6.37 -9.49
CA LEU A 179 -23.23 5.07 -10.08
C LEU A 179 -22.45 5.20 -11.38
N ALA A 180 -22.90 6.05 -12.28
CA ALA A 180 -22.35 6.12 -13.63
C ALA A 180 -21.03 6.93 -13.72
N ALA A 181 -20.94 8.08 -13.03
CA ALA A 181 -19.82 8.99 -13.19
C ALA A 181 -18.46 8.38 -12.80
N PRO A 182 -18.31 7.65 -11.66
CA PRO A 182 -17.03 7.02 -11.33
C PRO A 182 -16.63 5.94 -12.34
N LEU A 183 -17.57 5.12 -12.79
CA LEU A 183 -17.32 4.06 -13.77
C LEU A 183 -16.92 4.63 -15.13
N LEU A 184 -17.63 5.65 -15.60
CA LEU A 184 -17.28 6.37 -16.84
C LEU A 184 -15.93 7.07 -16.71
N ALA A 185 -15.64 7.69 -15.56
CA ALA A 185 -14.35 8.31 -15.30
C ALA A 185 -13.23 7.27 -15.32
N GLY A 186 -13.43 6.08 -14.76
CA GLY A 186 -12.47 4.98 -14.81
C GLY A 186 -12.17 4.52 -16.25
N LEU A 187 -13.21 4.38 -17.05
CA LEU A 187 -13.07 4.04 -18.49
C LEU A 187 -12.36 5.15 -19.29
N LEU A 188 -12.64 6.42 -18.97
CA LEU A 188 -11.95 7.54 -19.62
C LEU A 188 -10.49 7.64 -19.16
N ALA A 189 -10.21 7.39 -17.87
CA ALA A 189 -8.86 7.38 -17.34
C ALA A 189 -7.99 6.28 -17.99
N ALA A 190 -8.57 5.13 -18.34
CA ALA A 190 -7.87 4.08 -19.07
C ALA A 190 -7.23 4.58 -20.37
N GLN A 191 -7.85 5.55 -21.06
CA GLN A 191 -7.28 6.13 -22.28
C GLN A 191 -6.06 7.03 -22.02
N SER A 192 -5.76 7.37 -20.76
CA SER A 192 -4.63 8.21 -20.39
C SER A 192 -3.44 7.42 -19.86
N VAL A 193 -3.60 6.13 -19.65
CA VAL A 193 -2.59 5.20 -19.13
C VAL A 193 -1.87 4.50 -20.29
N ASP A 194 -0.59 4.23 -20.12
CA ASP A 194 0.24 3.48 -21.06
C ASP A 194 0.19 3.99 -22.51
N ARG A 195 0.36 5.29 -22.70
CA ARG A 195 0.39 5.87 -24.06
C ARG A 195 1.78 5.68 -24.69
N PRO A 196 1.88 5.00 -25.85
CA PRO A 196 3.17 4.76 -26.53
C PRO A 196 4.00 6.02 -26.79
N GLY A 197 3.37 7.16 -27.05
CA GLY A 197 4.07 8.43 -27.32
C GLY A 197 4.76 9.08 -26.11
N ARG A 198 4.71 8.46 -24.93
CA ARG A 198 5.42 8.93 -23.72
C ARG A 198 6.72 8.17 -23.43
N THR A 199 7.01 7.15 -24.20
CA THR A 199 8.24 6.36 -24.06
C THR A 199 9.41 7.15 -24.61
N THR A 200 10.47 7.36 -23.81
CA THR A 200 11.69 8.09 -24.16
C THR A 200 12.85 7.17 -24.50
N GLY A 201 12.71 5.88 -24.24
CA GLY A 201 13.68 4.81 -24.45
C GLY A 201 13.23 3.54 -23.80
N THR A 202 14.08 2.53 -23.81
CA THR A 202 13.84 1.25 -23.12
C THR A 202 15.03 0.89 -22.26
N VAL A 203 14.83 0.00 -21.30
CA VAL A 203 15.86 -0.59 -20.42
C VAL A 203 15.52 -2.04 -20.16
N THR A 204 16.48 -2.93 -20.30
CA THR A 204 16.30 -4.34 -19.91
C THR A 204 16.60 -4.49 -18.43
N VAL A 205 15.59 -4.88 -17.66
CA VAL A 205 15.68 -5.00 -16.20
C VAL A 205 15.53 -6.45 -15.79
N ALA A 206 16.40 -6.91 -14.90
CA ALA A 206 16.25 -8.20 -14.25
C ALA A 206 15.84 -8.05 -12.79
N ALA A 207 14.86 -8.85 -12.34
CA ALA A 207 14.51 -9.04 -10.93
C ALA A 207 14.98 -10.42 -10.48
N VAL A 208 15.73 -10.46 -9.38
CA VAL A 208 16.29 -11.71 -8.82
C VAL A 208 15.57 -12.07 -7.53
N GLN A 209 15.11 -13.31 -7.44
CA GLN A 209 14.58 -13.94 -6.23
C GLN A 209 15.51 -15.08 -5.83
N GLY A 210 16.33 -14.88 -4.79
CA GLY A 210 17.28 -15.89 -4.33
C GLY A 210 16.63 -16.97 -3.47
N ASN A 211 15.49 -16.70 -2.90
CA ASN A 211 14.81 -17.46 -1.87
C ASN A 211 15.55 -17.46 -0.51
N VAL A 212 14.84 -17.82 0.54
CA VAL A 212 15.38 -17.93 1.90
C VAL A 212 15.41 -19.39 2.31
N PRO A 213 16.53 -19.90 2.85
CA PRO A 213 16.61 -21.28 3.31
C PRO A 213 15.57 -21.55 4.39
N ARG A 214 14.93 -22.71 4.33
CA ARG A 214 13.97 -23.11 5.36
C ARG A 214 14.65 -23.34 6.70
N LEU A 215 13.92 -23.04 7.78
CA LEU A 215 14.19 -23.19 9.21
C LEU A 215 15.21 -24.28 9.60
N GLY A 216 16.19 -23.93 10.42
CA GLY A 216 17.14 -24.85 11.04
C GLY A 216 18.61 -24.41 11.01
N LEU A 217 18.95 -23.37 10.27
CA LEU A 217 20.27 -22.74 10.32
C LEU A 217 20.32 -21.76 11.49
N ASP A 218 21.50 -21.60 12.10
CA ASP A 218 21.71 -20.46 12.98
C ASP A 218 21.55 -19.14 12.23
N PHE A 219 21.34 -18.05 12.96
CA PHE A 219 21.04 -16.75 12.36
C PHE A 219 22.16 -16.24 11.42
N ALA A 220 23.43 -16.49 11.75
CA ALA A 220 24.56 -16.08 10.93
C ALA A 220 24.66 -16.88 9.64
N ALA A 221 24.46 -18.20 9.72
CA ALA A 221 24.43 -19.10 8.55
C ALA A 221 23.25 -18.77 7.63
N GLN A 222 22.09 -18.44 8.17
CA GLN A 222 20.92 -18.04 7.38
C GLN A 222 21.17 -16.75 6.59
N ARG A 223 21.77 -15.71 7.22
CA ARG A 223 22.12 -14.45 6.54
C ARG A 223 23.08 -14.66 5.38
N ARG A 224 24.09 -15.49 5.55
CA ARG A 224 25.04 -15.83 4.49
C ARG A 224 24.37 -16.60 3.36
N ALA A 225 23.54 -17.59 3.68
CA ALA A 225 22.84 -18.39 2.68
C ALA A 225 21.84 -17.59 1.82
N VAL A 226 21.23 -16.52 2.39
CA VAL A 226 20.38 -15.59 1.59
C VAL A 226 21.22 -14.87 0.54
N LEU A 227 22.37 -14.30 0.92
CA LEU A 227 23.29 -13.66 -0.01
C LEU A 227 23.78 -14.64 -1.11
N ASP A 228 24.29 -15.81 -0.69
CA ASP A 228 24.81 -16.84 -1.61
C ASP A 228 23.73 -17.30 -2.62
N ASN A 229 22.47 -17.35 -2.22
CA ASN A 229 21.37 -17.69 -3.10
C ASN A 229 21.12 -16.65 -4.19
N HIS A 230 21.16 -15.34 -3.84
CA HIS A 230 20.98 -14.25 -4.80
C HIS A 230 22.16 -14.19 -5.79
N VAL A 231 23.39 -14.36 -5.28
CA VAL A 231 24.61 -14.48 -6.12
C VAL A 231 24.44 -15.64 -7.09
N ARG A 232 24.15 -16.83 -6.62
CA ARG A 232 24.00 -18.03 -7.45
C ARG A 232 22.96 -17.89 -8.56
N VAL A 233 21.79 -17.29 -8.27
CA VAL A 233 20.74 -17.06 -9.29
C VAL A 233 21.24 -16.07 -10.34
N THR A 234 21.97 -15.04 -9.95
CA THR A 234 22.53 -14.04 -10.86
C THR A 234 23.63 -14.63 -11.74
N GLU A 235 24.56 -15.40 -11.14
CA GLU A 235 25.64 -16.10 -11.87
C GLU A 235 25.07 -17.12 -12.87
N GLN A 236 24.03 -17.87 -12.47
CA GLN A 236 23.37 -18.82 -13.37
C GLN A 236 22.77 -18.10 -14.59
N ALA A 237 22.07 -16.98 -14.37
CA ALA A 237 21.52 -16.18 -15.45
C ALA A 237 22.61 -15.66 -16.39
N ALA A 238 23.74 -15.20 -15.84
CA ALA A 238 24.91 -14.77 -16.63
C ALA A 238 25.49 -15.90 -17.49
N GLN A 239 25.59 -17.12 -16.93
CA GLN A 239 26.05 -18.32 -17.64
C GLN A 239 25.08 -18.74 -18.74
N ASP A 240 23.77 -18.56 -18.52
CA ASP A 240 22.72 -18.83 -19.51
C ASP A 240 22.65 -17.77 -20.62
N GLY A 241 23.50 -16.74 -20.52
CA GLY A 241 23.67 -15.72 -21.56
C GLY A 241 22.84 -14.45 -21.37
N SER A 242 22.20 -14.27 -20.21
CA SER A 242 21.49 -13.04 -19.89
C SER A 242 22.43 -11.83 -19.83
N ARG A 243 21.96 -10.67 -20.32
CA ARG A 243 22.70 -9.38 -20.31
C ARG A 243 21.73 -8.23 -20.13
N PRO A 244 21.15 -8.08 -18.93
CA PRO A 244 20.29 -6.94 -18.63
C PRO A 244 21.10 -5.66 -18.53
N ASP A 245 20.44 -4.51 -18.69
CA ASP A 245 21.08 -3.21 -18.43
C ASP A 245 21.23 -2.95 -16.91
N ILE A 246 20.29 -3.44 -16.11
CA ILE A 246 20.27 -3.28 -14.65
C ILE A 246 19.65 -4.50 -13.98
N VAL A 247 20.10 -4.80 -12.75
CA VAL A 247 19.58 -5.92 -11.94
C VAL A 247 19.07 -5.39 -10.60
N ILE A 248 17.89 -5.86 -10.19
CA ILE A 248 17.27 -5.52 -8.91
C ILE A 248 17.26 -6.77 -8.01
N TRP A 249 17.96 -6.69 -6.89
CA TRP A 249 17.84 -7.64 -5.79
C TRP A 249 16.86 -7.12 -4.74
N PRO A 250 16.23 -8.01 -3.96
CA PRO A 250 15.24 -7.60 -2.96
C PRO A 250 15.84 -6.89 -1.73
N GLU A 251 14.95 -6.35 -0.90
CA GLU A 251 15.27 -5.92 0.46
C GLU A 251 15.90 -7.07 1.25
N ASN A 252 16.95 -6.80 2.02
CA ASN A 252 17.67 -7.79 2.82
C ASN A 252 18.24 -8.99 2.01
N SER A 253 18.54 -8.79 0.73
CA SER A 253 19.29 -9.78 -0.06
C SER A 253 20.71 -9.99 0.49
N SER A 254 21.25 -9.01 1.22
CA SER A 254 22.43 -9.12 2.05
C SER A 254 22.20 -8.47 3.41
N ASP A 255 21.90 -9.27 4.44
CA ASP A 255 21.86 -8.81 5.84
C ASP A 255 23.27 -8.65 6.45
N ILE A 256 24.31 -8.94 5.67
CA ILE A 256 25.70 -8.73 6.02
C ILE A 256 26.13 -7.43 5.35
N ASN A 257 26.56 -6.44 6.14
CA ASN A 257 27.00 -5.14 5.63
C ASN A 257 28.23 -5.29 4.73
N PRO A 258 28.15 -5.07 3.41
CA PRO A 258 29.26 -5.26 2.47
C PRO A 258 30.36 -4.21 2.61
N PHE A 259 30.12 -3.14 3.36
CA PHE A 259 31.14 -2.14 3.68
C PHE A 259 31.96 -2.48 4.93
N ALA A 260 31.49 -3.45 5.71
CA ALA A 260 32.19 -3.95 6.92
C ALA A 260 32.63 -5.41 6.79
N ASN A 261 32.29 -6.09 5.69
CA ASN A 261 32.60 -7.49 5.44
C ASN A 261 33.07 -7.68 4.00
N GLU A 262 34.37 -7.95 3.85
CA GLU A 262 35.05 -8.07 2.56
C GLU A 262 34.50 -9.26 1.75
N ASP A 263 34.26 -10.42 2.38
CA ASP A 263 33.73 -11.61 1.71
C ASP A 263 32.35 -11.34 1.09
N ALA A 264 31.47 -10.62 1.81
CA ALA A 264 30.14 -10.26 1.29
C ALA A 264 30.29 -9.26 0.12
N ARG A 265 31.24 -8.33 0.22
CA ARG A 265 31.53 -7.38 -0.84
C ARG A 265 32.05 -8.07 -2.09
N GLU A 266 33.00 -8.99 -1.96
CA GLU A 266 33.57 -9.74 -3.09
C GLU A 266 32.52 -10.57 -3.82
N LEU A 267 31.57 -11.19 -3.11
CA LEU A 267 30.46 -11.93 -3.72
C LEU A 267 29.55 -11.03 -4.56
N ILE A 268 29.17 -9.87 -4.01
CA ILE A 268 28.30 -8.91 -4.72
C ILE A 268 29.03 -8.35 -5.95
N ASP A 269 30.29 -7.94 -5.80
CA ASP A 269 31.09 -7.41 -6.89
C ASP A 269 31.38 -8.49 -7.95
N GLY A 270 31.50 -9.77 -7.55
CA GLY A 270 31.59 -10.93 -8.44
C GLY A 270 30.33 -11.08 -9.28
N ALA A 271 29.17 -11.12 -8.66
CA ALA A 271 27.89 -11.22 -9.35
C ALA A 271 27.67 -10.07 -10.33
N ALA A 272 28.01 -8.83 -9.95
CA ALA A 272 27.87 -7.67 -10.83
C ALA A 272 28.81 -7.75 -12.06
N ARG A 273 30.04 -8.25 -11.88
CA ARG A 273 30.96 -8.48 -12.99
C ARG A 273 30.48 -9.59 -13.93
N ASP A 274 30.00 -10.71 -13.38
CA ASP A 274 29.59 -11.88 -14.17
C ASP A 274 28.37 -11.59 -15.04
N ILE A 275 27.39 -10.84 -14.52
CA ILE A 275 26.20 -10.41 -15.28
C ILE A 275 26.47 -9.17 -16.16
N ASP A 276 27.60 -8.49 -15.96
CA ASP A 276 28.00 -7.25 -16.66
C ASP A 276 26.99 -6.11 -16.55
N ALA A 277 26.35 -5.97 -15.37
CA ALA A 277 25.33 -4.96 -15.09
C ALA A 277 25.40 -4.47 -13.63
N PRO A 278 25.06 -3.20 -13.35
CA PRO A 278 24.90 -2.73 -11.98
C PRO A 278 23.76 -3.46 -11.28
N ILE A 279 23.99 -3.83 -10.01
CA ILE A 279 23.01 -4.50 -9.15
C ILE A 279 22.57 -3.56 -8.04
N LEU A 280 21.24 -3.38 -7.86
CA LEU A 280 20.68 -2.72 -6.69
C LEU A 280 20.48 -3.78 -5.59
N VAL A 281 21.24 -3.68 -4.51
CA VAL A 281 21.30 -4.68 -3.43
C VAL A 281 20.64 -4.14 -2.17
N GLY A 282 19.70 -4.88 -1.60
CA GLY A 282 19.13 -4.58 -0.28
C GLY A 282 20.05 -5.05 0.84
N THR A 283 20.51 -4.12 1.68
CA THR A 283 21.46 -4.41 2.75
C THR A 283 21.21 -3.57 4.00
N LEU A 284 21.81 -3.98 5.11
CA LEU A 284 21.86 -3.20 6.35
C LEU A 284 23.18 -2.42 6.38
N THR A 285 23.11 -1.11 6.54
CA THR A 285 24.28 -0.24 6.69
C THR A 285 24.25 0.46 8.04
N GLN A 286 25.38 1.02 8.44
CA GLN A 286 25.54 1.78 9.67
C GLN A 286 26.24 3.09 9.35
N ASP A 287 25.62 4.21 9.74
CA ASP A 287 26.21 5.55 9.66
C ASP A 287 26.32 6.19 11.07
N GLU A 288 26.70 7.46 11.14
CA GLU A 288 26.82 8.21 12.39
C GLU A 288 25.48 8.38 13.12
N VAL A 289 24.37 8.30 12.39
CA VAL A 289 23.00 8.44 12.94
C VAL A 289 22.47 7.13 13.50
N GLY A 290 22.87 5.99 12.90
CA GLY A 290 22.47 4.66 13.34
C GLY A 290 22.34 3.65 12.20
N ALA A 291 21.67 2.53 12.49
CA ALA A 291 21.42 1.49 11.51
C ALA A 291 20.40 1.95 10.44
N ARG A 292 20.64 1.58 9.21
CA ARG A 292 19.82 1.91 8.03
C ARG A 292 19.42 0.65 7.26
N ASN A 293 18.20 0.60 6.80
CA ASN A 293 17.77 -0.30 5.75
C ASN A 293 18.04 0.39 4.40
N THR A 294 18.95 -0.17 3.61
CA THR A 294 19.57 0.51 2.46
C THR A 294 19.44 -0.34 1.20
N MET A 295 19.02 0.30 0.12
CA MET A 295 19.19 -0.20 -1.24
C MET A 295 20.42 0.48 -1.86
N GLN A 296 21.47 -0.29 -2.13
CA GLN A 296 22.79 0.19 -2.59
C GLN A 296 23.10 -0.32 -3.99
N VAL A 297 23.52 0.56 -4.88
CA VAL A 297 23.99 0.16 -6.22
C VAL A 297 25.45 -0.32 -6.14
N PHE A 298 25.74 -1.48 -6.74
CA PHE A 298 27.08 -2.00 -6.99
C PHE A 298 27.31 -2.15 -8.48
N ASN A 299 28.37 -1.52 -8.99
CA ASN A 299 28.70 -1.50 -10.41
C ASN A 299 29.63 -2.66 -10.79
N PRO A 300 29.66 -3.09 -12.08
CA PRO A 300 30.57 -4.14 -12.57
C PRO A 300 32.05 -3.84 -12.37
N ASP A 301 32.44 -2.57 -12.31
CA ASP A 301 33.81 -2.14 -12.06
C ASP A 301 34.26 -2.24 -10.59
N GLY A 302 33.37 -2.71 -9.70
CA GLY A 302 33.61 -2.83 -8.27
C GLY A 302 33.37 -1.54 -7.49
N SER A 303 32.90 -0.46 -8.12
CA SER A 303 32.53 0.76 -7.43
C SER A 303 31.15 0.66 -6.79
N ALA A 304 30.95 1.28 -5.62
CA ALA A 304 29.64 1.52 -5.07
C ALA A 304 29.05 2.79 -5.69
N GLY A 305 27.82 2.67 -6.21
CA GLY A 305 27.07 3.78 -6.79
C GLY A 305 26.18 4.50 -5.78
N GLU A 306 25.07 5.07 -6.26
CA GLU A 306 24.08 5.75 -5.42
C GLU A 306 23.31 4.76 -4.53
N TYR A 307 22.67 5.30 -3.51
CA TYR A 307 21.89 4.51 -2.56
C TYR A 307 20.57 5.19 -2.17
N HIS A 308 19.65 4.38 -1.69
CA HIS A 308 18.40 4.81 -1.05
C HIS A 308 18.30 4.22 0.36
N HIS A 309 18.22 5.05 1.39
CA HIS A 309 17.83 4.64 2.72
C HIS A 309 16.30 4.66 2.84
N LYS A 310 15.72 3.58 3.33
CA LYS A 310 14.26 3.45 3.54
C LYS A 310 13.74 4.59 4.41
N LYS A 311 12.72 5.31 3.94
CA LYS A 311 12.15 6.48 4.61
C LYS A 311 10.99 6.13 5.52
N TYR A 312 10.09 5.28 5.03
CA TYR A 312 8.88 4.88 5.75
C TYR A 312 9.14 3.53 6.42
N LEU A 313 9.78 3.60 7.60
CA LEU A 313 10.07 2.43 8.41
C LEU A 313 8.79 1.82 8.95
N GLN A 314 8.76 0.49 9.07
CA GLN A 314 7.64 -0.23 9.65
C GLN A 314 7.65 -0.04 11.18
N PRO A 315 6.64 0.65 11.75
CA PRO A 315 6.50 0.75 13.20
C PRO A 315 6.33 -0.63 13.83
N PHE A 316 6.92 -0.83 15.00
CA PHE A 316 6.93 -2.10 15.75
C PHE A 316 7.70 -3.26 15.09
N GLY A 317 8.34 -3.00 13.95
CA GLY A 317 9.24 -3.94 13.28
C GLY A 317 10.65 -3.33 13.14
N GLU A 318 10.81 -2.38 12.25
CA GLU A 318 12.10 -1.73 11.99
C GLU A 318 12.43 -0.61 12.99
N THR A 319 11.41 -0.01 13.60
CA THR A 319 11.55 1.01 14.64
C THR A 319 10.48 0.83 15.71
N MET A 320 10.84 1.10 16.97
CA MET A 320 9.92 0.97 18.11
C MET A 320 9.52 2.33 18.64
N PRO A 321 8.36 2.89 18.22
CA PRO A 321 7.86 4.13 18.79
C PRO A 321 7.47 3.92 20.27
N MET A 322 7.76 4.93 21.11
CA MET A 322 7.44 4.90 22.55
C MET A 322 7.92 3.62 23.27
N ARG A 323 9.14 3.13 22.96
CA ARG A 323 9.71 1.86 23.45
C ARG A 323 9.54 1.68 24.96
N ASP A 324 9.85 2.70 25.77
CA ASP A 324 9.77 2.63 27.25
C ASP A 324 8.33 2.46 27.77
N PHE A 325 7.35 2.97 27.03
CA PHE A 325 5.93 2.77 27.36
C PHE A 325 5.50 1.34 27.07
N PHE A 326 5.77 0.85 25.85
CA PHE A 326 5.34 -0.49 25.44
C PHE A 326 6.10 -1.60 26.16
N ARG A 327 7.37 -1.37 26.59
CA ARG A 327 8.12 -2.33 27.41
C ARG A 327 7.44 -2.63 28.75
N LYS A 328 6.60 -1.74 29.27
CA LYS A 328 5.79 -1.99 30.48
C LYS A 328 4.61 -2.94 30.20
N ILE A 329 4.28 -3.19 28.94
CA ILE A 329 3.14 -3.99 28.53
C ILE A 329 3.59 -5.36 28.02
N THR A 330 4.70 -5.42 27.27
CA THR A 330 5.19 -6.65 26.62
C THR A 330 6.69 -6.59 26.34
N ASP A 331 7.37 -7.74 26.46
CA ASP A 331 8.79 -7.90 26.10
C ASP A 331 8.99 -8.00 24.56
N LEU A 332 7.93 -8.13 23.78
CA LEU A 332 8.00 -8.16 22.30
C LEU A 332 8.61 -6.88 21.69
N VAL A 333 8.67 -5.79 22.45
CA VAL A 333 9.35 -4.54 22.04
C VAL A 333 10.84 -4.73 21.76
N ASP A 334 11.46 -5.74 22.34
CA ASP A 334 12.89 -6.02 22.17
C ASP A 334 13.19 -6.75 20.85
N LEU A 335 12.16 -7.26 20.17
CA LEU A 335 12.27 -7.80 18.80
C LEU A 335 12.28 -6.70 17.73
N ALA A 336 11.77 -5.50 18.03
CA ALA A 336 11.75 -4.39 17.10
C ALA A 336 13.11 -3.72 16.98
N GLY A 337 13.52 -3.39 15.76
CA GLY A 337 14.75 -2.66 15.48
C GLY A 337 14.75 -1.21 15.98
N ASP A 338 15.89 -0.55 15.82
CA ASP A 338 16.10 0.88 16.07
C ASP A 338 16.63 1.59 14.81
N MET A 339 16.17 1.15 13.63
CA MET A 339 16.58 1.74 12.36
C MET A 339 16.20 3.21 12.27
N LYS A 340 16.98 3.96 11.52
CA LYS A 340 16.78 5.39 11.31
C LYS A 340 16.23 5.62 9.89
N PRO A 341 15.22 6.48 9.72
CA PRO A 341 14.64 6.76 8.42
C PRO A 341 15.61 7.55 7.53
N GLY A 342 15.56 7.29 6.23
CA GLY A 342 16.25 8.09 5.22
C GLY A 342 15.52 9.39 4.89
N ASP A 343 16.23 10.30 4.21
CA ASP A 343 15.70 11.59 3.74
C ASP A 343 16.01 11.85 2.26
N GLY A 344 16.70 10.91 1.58
CA GLY A 344 17.14 11.02 0.19
C GLY A 344 16.02 11.22 -0.85
N PRO A 345 16.36 11.36 -2.15
CA PRO A 345 15.41 11.68 -3.22
C PRO A 345 14.45 10.52 -3.58
N GLY A 346 14.71 9.29 -3.10
CA GLY A 346 13.97 8.10 -3.49
C GLY A 346 14.30 7.60 -4.90
N VAL A 347 15.43 8.02 -5.45
CA VAL A 347 15.94 7.66 -6.79
C VAL A 347 17.39 7.26 -6.67
N VAL A 348 17.79 6.26 -7.46
CA VAL A 348 19.19 5.89 -7.72
C VAL A 348 19.41 5.79 -9.22
N THR A 349 20.61 6.13 -9.67
CA THR A 349 21.00 6.02 -11.07
C THR A 349 21.74 4.70 -11.31
N MET A 350 21.30 3.92 -12.29
CA MET A 350 21.87 2.65 -12.69
C MET A 350 22.01 2.62 -14.22
N ALA A 351 23.22 2.44 -14.75
CA ALA A 351 23.51 2.47 -16.20
C ALA A 351 22.83 3.65 -16.93
N GLY A 352 22.83 4.84 -16.31
CA GLY A 352 22.20 6.04 -16.87
C GLY A 352 20.67 6.11 -16.72
N THR A 353 20.02 5.09 -16.18
CA THR A 353 18.58 5.07 -15.91
C THR A 353 18.27 5.50 -14.48
N ALA A 354 17.32 6.43 -14.31
CA ALA A 354 16.83 6.87 -13.01
C ALA A 354 15.76 5.90 -12.48
N VAL A 355 16.11 5.12 -11.47
CA VAL A 355 15.26 4.09 -10.84
C VAL A 355 14.69 4.62 -9.54
N GLY A 356 13.36 4.75 -9.47
CA GLY A 356 12.66 5.14 -8.25
C GLY A 356 12.47 3.94 -7.31
N VAL A 357 12.83 4.11 -6.05
CA VAL A 357 12.84 3.02 -5.06
C VAL A 357 11.80 3.27 -3.98
N ALA A 358 10.94 2.27 -3.74
CA ALA A 358 10.06 2.20 -2.58
C ALA A 358 10.19 0.80 -1.96
N THR A 359 10.97 0.71 -0.89
CA THR A 359 11.33 -0.57 -0.26
C THR A 359 10.18 -1.13 0.56
N CYS A 360 9.67 -2.30 0.17
CA CYS A 360 8.70 -3.11 0.93
C CYS A 360 7.47 -2.29 1.38
N TYR A 361 7.33 -2.01 2.67
CA TYR A 361 6.22 -1.27 3.28
C TYR A 361 6.00 0.14 2.67
N GLU A 362 7.05 0.75 2.10
CA GLU A 362 6.98 2.09 1.49
C GLU A 362 5.98 2.17 0.32
N VAL A 363 5.72 1.08 -0.40
CA VAL A 363 4.78 1.06 -1.53
C VAL A 363 3.36 1.46 -1.12
N SER A 364 3.00 1.26 0.15
CA SER A 364 1.69 1.66 0.68
C SER A 364 1.51 3.18 0.80
N PHE A 365 2.62 3.95 0.85
CA PHE A 365 2.61 5.40 1.03
C PHE A 365 2.64 6.15 -0.30
N ASP A 366 1.70 7.08 -0.48
CA ASP A 366 1.56 7.86 -1.71
C ASP A 366 2.82 8.69 -2.02
N GLN A 367 3.53 9.16 -0.99
CA GLN A 367 4.69 10.03 -1.16
C GLN A 367 5.96 9.30 -1.59
N ALA A 368 6.07 7.98 -1.38
CA ALA A 368 7.26 7.23 -1.73
C ALA A 368 7.59 7.38 -3.23
N PHE A 369 6.74 6.89 -4.11
CA PHE A 369 6.96 7.01 -5.54
C PHE A 369 6.71 8.42 -6.10
N ARG A 370 5.79 9.21 -5.52
CA ARG A 370 5.63 10.61 -5.96
C ARG A 370 6.91 11.41 -5.76
N THR A 371 7.64 11.19 -4.64
CA THR A 371 8.93 11.82 -4.41
C THR A 371 9.95 11.35 -5.46
N ALA A 372 10.05 10.06 -5.72
CA ALA A 372 10.96 9.51 -6.72
C ALA A 372 10.71 10.09 -8.12
N ILE A 373 9.44 10.14 -8.56
CA ILE A 373 9.07 10.69 -9.88
C ILE A 373 9.36 12.19 -9.95
N ASN A 374 9.14 12.93 -8.86
CA ASN A 374 9.47 14.35 -8.81
C ASN A 374 10.97 14.61 -8.91
N ASN A 375 11.79 13.62 -8.55
CA ASN A 375 13.26 13.63 -8.70
C ASN A 375 13.75 12.89 -9.95
N GLY A 376 12.87 12.62 -10.91
CA GLY A 376 13.26 12.17 -12.26
C GLY A 376 13.20 10.67 -12.51
N ALA A 377 12.62 9.86 -11.60
CA ALA A 377 12.50 8.41 -11.83
C ALA A 377 11.80 8.09 -13.15
N GLN A 378 12.43 7.24 -13.97
CA GLN A 378 11.95 6.80 -15.28
C GLN A 378 11.27 5.43 -15.24
N ILE A 379 11.71 4.58 -14.30
CA ILE A 379 11.09 3.32 -13.88
C ILE A 379 11.05 3.27 -12.37
N LEU A 380 10.29 2.32 -11.80
CA LEU A 380 10.11 2.16 -10.36
C LEU A 380 10.47 0.74 -9.93
N THR A 381 10.87 0.58 -8.67
CA THR A 381 11.07 -0.75 -8.09
C THR A 381 10.52 -0.82 -6.67
N THR A 382 10.00 -2.00 -6.31
CA THR A 382 9.60 -2.38 -4.95
C THR A 382 10.42 -3.59 -4.50
N PRO A 383 11.69 -3.38 -4.07
CA PRO A 383 12.46 -4.45 -3.45
C PRO A 383 11.83 -4.79 -2.10
N THR A 384 11.59 -6.09 -1.82
CA THR A 384 10.84 -6.48 -0.63
C THR A 384 11.33 -7.77 0.00
N ASN A 385 11.27 -7.83 1.34
CA ASN A 385 11.53 -9.04 2.10
C ASN A 385 10.21 -9.61 2.64
N ASN A 386 9.71 -10.66 2.00
CA ASN A 386 8.47 -11.34 2.37
C ASN A 386 8.72 -12.63 3.17
N ALA A 387 9.98 -12.99 3.45
CA ALA A 387 10.36 -14.28 4.03
C ALA A 387 9.70 -14.56 5.40
N THR A 388 9.55 -13.52 6.22
CA THR A 388 8.98 -13.63 7.57
C THR A 388 7.46 -13.74 7.60
N PHE A 389 6.78 -13.51 6.46
CA PHE A 389 5.32 -13.54 6.37
C PHE A 389 4.77 -14.86 5.86
N SER A 390 5.62 -15.88 5.71
CA SER A 390 5.23 -17.23 5.30
C SER A 390 4.46 -17.26 3.96
N ASP A 391 3.71 -18.33 3.72
CA ASP A 391 2.78 -18.44 2.58
C ASP A 391 1.45 -17.73 2.93
N SER A 392 1.51 -16.39 2.97
CA SER A 392 0.37 -15.56 3.34
C SER A 392 -0.09 -14.63 2.22
N ASP A 393 -1.29 -14.07 2.37
CA ASP A 393 -1.88 -13.12 1.42
C ASP A 393 -1.05 -11.82 1.26
N MET A 394 -0.08 -11.56 2.14
CA MET A 394 0.68 -10.31 2.21
C MET A 394 1.38 -9.97 0.90
N THR A 395 2.05 -10.93 0.28
CA THR A 395 2.80 -10.71 -0.96
C THR A 395 1.90 -10.31 -2.14
N TYR A 396 0.69 -10.88 -2.22
CA TYR A 396 -0.30 -10.53 -3.24
C TYR A 396 -0.91 -9.14 -2.99
N GLN A 397 -1.17 -8.79 -1.72
CA GLN A 397 -1.62 -7.44 -1.33
C GLN A 397 -0.58 -6.39 -1.72
N GLN A 398 0.70 -6.67 -1.51
CA GLN A 398 1.80 -5.78 -1.86
C GLN A 398 1.97 -5.65 -3.39
N LEU A 399 1.83 -6.75 -4.13
CA LEU A 399 1.84 -6.72 -5.59
C LEU A 399 0.68 -5.88 -6.14
N ALA A 400 -0.53 -5.98 -5.58
CA ALA A 400 -1.66 -5.14 -5.97
C ALA A 400 -1.37 -3.64 -5.77
N MET A 401 -0.71 -3.27 -4.67
CA MET A 401 -0.25 -1.90 -4.44
C MET A 401 0.75 -1.47 -5.52
N SER A 402 1.75 -2.29 -5.83
CA SER A 402 2.76 -2.01 -6.86
C SER A 402 2.13 -1.83 -8.23
N ARG A 403 1.13 -2.65 -8.59
CA ARG A 403 0.36 -2.54 -9.82
C ARG A 403 -0.43 -1.22 -9.90
N LEU A 404 -1.09 -0.81 -8.81
CA LEU A 404 -1.78 0.49 -8.78
C LEU A 404 -0.81 1.67 -8.80
N ARG A 405 0.39 1.52 -8.23
CA ARG A 405 1.46 2.53 -8.33
C ARG A 405 1.98 2.67 -9.76
N ALA A 406 2.06 1.58 -10.52
CA ALA A 406 2.42 1.64 -11.94
C ALA A 406 1.41 2.53 -12.72
N ILE A 407 0.11 2.32 -12.51
CA ILE A 407 -0.96 3.14 -13.14
C ILE A 407 -0.89 4.59 -12.63
N GLU A 408 -0.75 4.82 -11.32
CA GLU A 408 -0.67 6.15 -10.73
C GLU A 408 0.48 6.97 -11.32
N ALA A 409 1.61 6.31 -11.50
CA ALA A 409 2.86 6.93 -11.92
C ALA A 409 3.01 7.00 -13.45
N ASP A 410 2.29 6.17 -14.20
CA ASP A 410 2.52 5.88 -15.63
C ASP A 410 3.98 5.40 -15.84
N ARG A 411 4.40 4.40 -15.03
CA ARG A 411 5.76 3.82 -15.00
C ARG A 411 5.68 2.32 -14.83
N ALA A 412 6.61 1.61 -15.45
CA ALA A 412 6.85 0.21 -15.11
C ALA A 412 7.33 0.09 -13.65
N VAL A 413 6.94 -0.98 -12.97
CA VAL A 413 7.38 -1.30 -11.60
C VAL A 413 7.96 -2.71 -11.58
N VAL A 414 9.20 -2.82 -11.11
CA VAL A 414 9.86 -4.10 -10.88
C VAL A 414 9.75 -4.45 -9.41
N VAL A 415 9.07 -5.54 -9.09
CA VAL A 415 8.97 -6.10 -7.74
C VAL A 415 9.99 -7.21 -7.62
N ALA A 416 10.99 -7.04 -6.76
CA ALA A 416 11.97 -8.08 -6.43
C ALA A 416 11.74 -8.52 -4.97
N ALA A 417 11.31 -9.77 -4.78
CA ALA A 417 11.04 -10.35 -3.47
C ALA A 417 12.13 -11.36 -3.08
N THR A 418 12.41 -11.50 -1.79
CA THR A 418 13.33 -12.54 -1.31
C THR A 418 12.78 -13.95 -1.54
N SER A 419 11.49 -14.15 -1.24
CA SER A 419 10.79 -15.44 -1.33
C SER A 419 9.29 -15.31 -1.60
N GLY A 420 8.78 -14.08 -1.72
CA GLY A 420 7.39 -13.81 -2.09
C GLY A 420 7.14 -13.90 -3.59
N VAL A 421 6.22 -13.09 -4.11
CA VAL A 421 6.00 -12.97 -5.56
C VAL A 421 6.83 -11.81 -6.10
N SER A 422 7.90 -12.12 -6.84
CA SER A 422 8.56 -11.16 -7.71
C SER A 422 7.75 -10.98 -8.97
N ALA A 423 7.72 -9.77 -9.53
CA ALA A 423 6.91 -9.50 -10.71
C ALA A 423 7.43 -8.31 -11.51
N ILE A 424 7.19 -8.35 -12.82
CA ILE A 424 7.40 -7.22 -13.72
C ILE A 424 6.03 -6.67 -14.11
N VAL A 425 5.83 -5.39 -13.83
CA VAL A 425 4.54 -4.70 -13.98
C VAL A 425 4.68 -3.56 -14.99
N TYR A 426 3.83 -3.57 -16.01
CA TYR A 426 3.75 -2.50 -17.01
C TYR A 426 3.02 -1.25 -16.46
N PRO A 427 3.17 -0.08 -17.13
CA PRO A 427 2.54 1.17 -16.69
C PRO A 427 1.01 1.12 -16.58
N ASP A 428 0.35 0.18 -17.26
CA ASP A 428 -1.11 -0.06 -17.16
C ASP A 428 -1.51 -0.96 -15.98
N GLY A 429 -0.52 -1.40 -15.18
CA GLY A 429 -0.73 -2.30 -14.05
C GLY A 429 -0.83 -3.77 -14.42
N SER A 430 -0.67 -4.14 -15.71
CA SER A 430 -0.59 -5.55 -16.12
C SER A 430 0.72 -6.17 -15.68
N VAL A 431 0.69 -7.46 -15.34
CA VAL A 431 1.86 -8.25 -14.96
C VAL A 431 2.31 -9.05 -16.16
N SER A 432 3.55 -8.84 -16.64
CA SER A 432 4.12 -9.62 -17.74
C SER A 432 4.73 -10.93 -17.27
N GLN A 433 5.45 -10.87 -16.14
CA GLN A 433 6.09 -12.03 -15.53
C GLN A 433 5.88 -12.00 -14.02
N ALA A 434 5.73 -13.18 -13.42
CA ALA A 434 5.66 -13.34 -11.97
C ALA A 434 6.32 -14.66 -11.54
N SER A 435 7.00 -14.65 -10.39
CA SER A 435 7.57 -15.86 -9.79
C SER A 435 6.54 -16.61 -8.94
N GLY A 436 6.84 -17.85 -8.61
CA GLY A 436 6.23 -18.54 -7.48
C GLY A 436 6.77 -18.05 -6.13
N ILE A 437 6.13 -18.53 -5.05
CA ILE A 437 6.54 -18.26 -3.67
C ILE A 437 7.52 -19.33 -3.21
N PHE A 438 8.55 -18.97 -2.45
CA PHE A 438 9.57 -19.85 -1.89
C PHE A 438 10.34 -20.68 -2.92
N GLU A 439 10.55 -20.13 -4.10
CA GLU A 439 11.40 -20.70 -5.13
C GLU A 439 12.40 -19.65 -5.66
N PRO A 440 13.60 -20.06 -6.12
CA PRO A 440 14.50 -19.16 -6.83
C PRO A 440 13.88 -18.77 -8.18
N ALA A 441 14.02 -17.50 -8.56
CA ALA A 441 13.53 -17.02 -9.85
C ALA A 441 14.41 -15.88 -10.40
N TYR A 442 14.46 -15.80 -11.71
CA TYR A 442 15.07 -14.73 -12.48
C TYR A 442 14.05 -14.28 -13.53
N LEU A 443 13.62 -13.03 -13.44
CA LEU A 443 12.67 -12.42 -14.36
C LEU A 443 13.39 -11.31 -15.12
N GLU A 444 13.32 -11.30 -16.43
CA GLU A 444 13.97 -10.29 -17.28
C GLU A 444 13.00 -9.80 -18.35
N GLU A 445 12.95 -8.47 -18.52
CA GLU A 445 12.05 -7.82 -19.48
C GLU A 445 12.61 -6.49 -19.95
N GLU A 446 12.38 -6.15 -21.21
CA GLU A 446 12.62 -4.82 -21.75
C GLU A 446 11.46 -3.89 -21.40
N LEU A 447 11.71 -2.87 -20.60
CA LEU A 447 10.71 -1.96 -20.04
C LEU A 447 10.78 -0.56 -20.64
N PRO A 448 9.64 0.11 -20.87
CA PRO A 448 9.62 1.47 -21.37
C PRO A 448 10.10 2.45 -20.30
N LEU A 449 11.05 3.30 -20.67
CA LEU A 449 11.44 4.48 -19.88
C LEU A 449 10.44 5.60 -20.15
N ARG A 450 9.96 6.22 -19.09
CA ARG A 450 8.99 7.30 -19.18
C ARG A 450 9.37 8.51 -18.37
N GLU A 451 9.01 9.66 -18.89
CA GLU A 451 9.19 10.95 -18.24
C GLU A 451 7.84 11.67 -18.04
N GLY A 452 7.90 12.80 -17.37
CA GLY A 452 6.71 13.58 -17.05
C GLY A 452 5.99 13.08 -15.80
N ARG A 453 4.82 13.66 -15.53
CA ARG A 453 4.05 13.43 -14.31
C ARG A 453 2.58 13.30 -14.64
N THR A 454 1.92 12.28 -14.10
CA THR A 454 0.47 12.15 -14.15
C THR A 454 -0.20 13.26 -13.35
N PHE A 455 -1.51 13.43 -13.52
CA PHE A 455 -2.27 14.35 -12.68
C PHE A 455 -2.23 13.95 -11.20
N ALA A 456 -2.25 12.64 -10.91
CA ALA A 456 -2.13 12.11 -9.55
C ALA A 456 -0.80 12.47 -8.88
N VAL A 457 0.32 12.35 -9.60
CA VAL A 457 1.64 12.73 -9.08
C VAL A 457 1.71 14.22 -8.78
N ARG A 458 1.12 15.08 -9.65
CA ARG A 458 1.15 16.54 -9.48
C ARG A 458 0.18 17.03 -8.41
N TYR A 459 -1.04 16.53 -8.40
CA TYR A 459 -2.15 17.13 -7.67
C TYR A 459 -2.89 16.13 -6.75
N GLY A 460 -2.51 14.85 -6.73
CA GLY A 460 -3.21 13.83 -5.96
C GLY A 460 -3.29 14.14 -4.46
N SER A 461 -2.22 14.67 -3.87
CA SER A 461 -2.24 15.10 -2.46
C SER A 461 -3.22 16.26 -2.23
N LEU A 462 -3.24 17.26 -3.11
CA LEU A 462 -4.18 18.38 -3.03
C LEU A 462 -5.63 17.88 -3.14
N LEU A 463 -5.91 17.01 -4.11
CA LEU A 463 -7.23 16.43 -4.32
C LEU A 463 -7.69 15.63 -3.08
N GLN A 464 -6.80 14.82 -2.50
CA GLN A 464 -7.08 14.07 -1.28
C GLN A 464 -7.43 15.01 -0.10
N TRP A 465 -6.65 16.08 0.11
CA TRP A 465 -6.93 17.06 1.15
C TRP A 465 -8.25 17.81 0.92
N LEU A 466 -8.56 18.19 -0.34
CA LEU A 466 -9.83 18.83 -0.67
C LEU A 466 -11.02 17.91 -0.36
N MET A 467 -10.95 16.65 -0.75
CA MET A 467 -11.97 15.65 -0.42
C MET A 467 -12.13 15.50 1.10
N ALA A 468 -11.03 15.38 1.84
CA ALA A 468 -11.03 15.21 3.29
C ALA A 468 -11.62 16.43 4.02
N ILE A 469 -11.26 17.64 3.59
CA ILE A 469 -11.79 18.89 4.17
C ILE A 469 -13.29 18.99 3.90
N ILE A 470 -13.73 18.79 2.66
CA ILE A 470 -15.15 18.84 2.30
C ILE A 470 -15.94 17.81 3.15
N GLY A 471 -15.47 16.58 3.20
CA GLY A 471 -16.10 15.51 3.97
C GLY A 471 -16.21 15.83 5.45
N THR A 472 -15.13 16.34 6.05
CA THR A 472 -15.07 16.69 7.47
C THR A 472 -15.99 17.87 7.80
N VAL A 473 -15.96 18.95 7.01
CA VAL A 473 -16.83 20.13 7.22
C VAL A 473 -18.30 19.72 7.11
N CYS A 474 -18.67 18.95 6.10
CA CYS A 474 -20.04 18.49 5.92
C CYS A 474 -20.49 17.57 7.07
N ALA A 475 -19.62 16.68 7.59
CA ALA A 475 -19.92 15.83 8.73
C ALA A 475 -20.12 16.64 10.01
N LEU A 476 -19.27 17.62 10.28
CA LEU A 476 -19.41 18.52 11.43
C LEU A 476 -20.71 19.33 11.36
N TYR A 477 -21.05 19.86 10.18
CA TYR A 477 -22.33 20.52 9.96
C TYR A 477 -23.51 19.59 10.21
N ALA A 478 -23.48 18.36 9.72
CA ALA A 478 -24.53 17.38 9.93
C ALA A 478 -24.68 17.00 11.41
N ILE A 479 -23.60 16.86 12.16
CA ILE A 479 -23.63 16.62 13.61
C ILE A 479 -24.25 17.80 14.34
N TYR A 480 -23.85 19.03 14.00
CA TYR A 480 -24.40 20.24 14.62
C TYR A 480 -25.90 20.37 14.36
N SER A 481 -26.35 20.23 13.12
CA SER A 481 -27.77 20.33 12.73
C SER A 481 -28.64 19.26 13.42
N THR A 482 -28.12 18.03 13.57
CA THR A 482 -28.85 16.98 14.30
C THR A 482 -28.99 17.26 15.80
N ARG A 483 -28.02 17.94 16.42
CA ARG A 483 -28.12 18.34 17.83
C ARG A 483 -29.15 19.45 18.06
N LEU A 484 -29.24 20.42 17.15
CA LEU A 484 -30.22 21.51 17.24
C LEU A 484 -31.66 21.00 17.07
N SER A 485 -31.92 20.09 16.12
CA SER A 485 -33.24 19.52 15.95
C SER A 485 -33.68 18.69 17.16
N GLY A 486 -32.77 17.96 17.81
CA GLY A 486 -33.06 17.22 19.03
C GLY A 486 -33.38 18.12 20.25
N ARG A 487 -32.82 19.34 20.32
CA ARG A 487 -33.15 20.30 21.38
C ARG A 487 -34.53 20.98 21.20
N ARG A 488 -34.95 21.17 19.95
CA ARG A 488 -36.29 21.77 19.63
C ARG A 488 -37.44 20.81 19.86
N SER A 489 -37.20 19.50 19.91
CA SER A 489 -38.20 18.47 20.14
C SER A 489 -38.27 18.00 21.60
N ALA A 490 -37.48 18.53 22.51
CA ALA A 490 -37.60 18.29 23.94
C ALA A 490 -38.82 19.11 24.46
N PRO A 491 -39.84 18.50 25.08
CA PRO A 491 -40.97 19.26 25.68
C PRO A 491 -40.39 20.18 26.76
N GLU A 492 -40.77 21.47 26.73
CA GLU A 492 -40.58 22.35 27.87
C GLU A 492 -41.12 21.62 29.12
N LYS A 493 -40.25 21.32 30.05
CA LYS A 493 -40.66 20.88 31.36
C LYS A 493 -41.37 22.09 31.96
N GLU A 494 -42.72 22.08 31.97
CA GLU A 494 -43.50 22.96 32.80
C GLU A 494 -42.98 22.86 34.23
N ILE A 495 -42.57 24.01 34.77
CA ILE A 495 -42.15 24.20 36.15
C ILE A 495 -43.40 24.32 36.99
#